data_0636c0d340c45eaba92fd92780883d99
#
_entry.id   0636c0d340c45eaba92fd92780883d99
#
_cell.length_a   1.000
_cell.length_b   1.000
_cell.length_c   1.000
_cell.angle_alpha   90.00
_cell.angle_beta   90.00
_cell.angle_gamma   90.00
#
_symmetry.space_group_name_H-M   'P 1'
#
loop_
_entity.id
_entity.type
_entity.pdbx_description
1 polymer ?
#
loop_
_entity_poly.entity_id
_entity_poly.type
_entity_poly.pdbx_seq_one_letter_code
_entity_poly.pdbx_strand_id
1 'polypeptide(L)'
;MTDFAATMLKASRGFRVGEPLIFTEWQSWLTNRIFETNPETGLLRYRIGLVLEPRKNGKSIKGTTYALEHLVFGPAGGQVYSAAGDRAQAKIVFGEARQQVLNNPTLSRIVKVYRDALEMPSKGSVYRALSADAARAHGLGPSLVIADEVHAWPSTASNTRGDELWEALTTGSADRPESLVLGITTAGGHTDTLLGRLYEHGKRVAMGEIEDPQFGFWSWEANAEDDPTDPQTWQKANPNLAEGLLDVGDFEAAIASAGSAGFAGFQRYRLNQWVRLAGEDFCSPHHYAEAQREDSIKPGATICAGFDGSVSGDATGLVAIDVDSGTMSVLAVWEPDHSDPDWTVDRADVNRAVEKMFETYNVKMMWCDPSFYEPDVLEWSKRWRRRVERIPPTNHRIAPLAQQFLADMVAKEIGGDQDPRLKRHVLNAVATEAGSFRKEKKNSPRKIDLLACAVLANGARHATKDRKQNTTRRATIL
;
A
#
# COMPACT_ATOMS: atom_id res chain seq x y z
N MET A 1 -20.62 10.76 -23.99
CA MET A 1 -19.42 11.07 -23.16
C MET A 1 -18.32 11.74 -23.99
N THR A 2 -17.72 11.07 -25.00
CA THR A 2 -16.62 11.62 -25.81
C THR A 2 -17.03 12.90 -26.57
N ASP A 3 -18.19 12.92 -27.21
CA ASP A 3 -18.72 14.11 -27.90
C ASP A 3 -19.00 15.26 -26.92
N PHE A 4 -19.50 14.94 -25.73
CA PHE A 4 -19.68 15.94 -24.67
C PHE A 4 -18.34 16.55 -24.25
N ALA A 5 -17.31 15.75 -24.08
CA ALA A 5 -15.96 16.25 -23.78
C ALA A 5 -15.47 17.21 -24.88
N ALA A 6 -15.52 16.78 -26.14
CA ALA A 6 -15.01 17.55 -27.27
C ALA A 6 -15.79 18.88 -27.51
N THR A 7 -17.11 18.91 -27.23
CA THR A 7 -17.97 20.06 -27.50
C THR A 7 -18.13 21.00 -26.32
N MET A 8 -18.11 20.47 -25.09
CA MET A 8 -18.46 21.23 -23.88
C MET A 8 -17.28 21.50 -22.94
N LEU A 9 -16.20 20.72 -23.04
CA LEU A 9 -15.09 20.85 -22.10
C LEU A 9 -13.81 21.28 -22.79
N LYS A 10 -12.88 21.85 -21.99
CA LYS A 10 -11.56 22.28 -22.43
C LYS A 10 -10.49 21.60 -21.63
N ALA A 11 -9.35 21.34 -22.27
CA ALA A 11 -8.17 20.89 -21.59
C ALA A 11 -7.72 21.94 -20.54
N SER A 12 -7.60 21.54 -19.28
CA SER A 12 -7.29 22.42 -18.14
C SER A 12 -5.81 22.38 -17.78
N ARG A 13 -5.06 21.41 -18.30
CA ARG A 13 -3.64 21.18 -17.97
C ARG A 13 -2.86 20.71 -19.19
N GLY A 14 -1.53 20.84 -19.12
CA GLY A 14 -0.62 20.42 -20.18
C GLY A 14 -0.51 21.44 -21.31
N PHE A 15 0.08 21.01 -22.42
CA PHE A 15 0.39 21.87 -23.58
C PHE A 15 -0.85 22.29 -24.40
N ARG A 16 -2.01 21.62 -24.21
CA ARG A 16 -3.28 21.92 -24.90
C ARG A 16 -4.28 22.72 -24.07
N VAL A 17 -3.82 23.41 -23.02
CA VAL A 17 -4.72 24.22 -22.16
C VAL A 17 -5.55 25.19 -22.99
N GLY A 18 -6.89 25.14 -22.79
CA GLY A 18 -7.87 25.99 -23.48
C GLY A 18 -8.41 25.40 -24.78
N GLU A 19 -7.78 24.36 -25.37
CA GLU A 19 -8.31 23.64 -26.53
C GLU A 19 -9.49 22.73 -26.12
N PRO A 20 -10.33 22.30 -27.08
CA PRO A 20 -11.36 21.29 -26.84
C PRO A 20 -10.76 20.02 -26.23
N LEU A 21 -11.47 19.42 -25.27
CA LEU A 21 -11.04 18.19 -24.61
C LEU A 21 -11.36 16.98 -25.51
N ILE A 22 -10.36 16.53 -26.23
CA ILE A 22 -10.50 15.35 -27.10
C ILE A 22 -9.90 14.14 -26.39
N PHE A 23 -10.70 13.10 -26.18
CA PHE A 23 -10.24 11.82 -25.67
C PHE A 23 -9.48 11.07 -26.76
N THR A 24 -8.38 10.44 -26.37
CA THR A 24 -7.60 9.55 -27.23
C THR A 24 -8.35 8.26 -27.53
N GLU A 25 -7.79 7.41 -28.41
CA GLU A 25 -8.47 6.16 -28.79
C GLU A 25 -8.69 5.25 -27.57
N TRP A 26 -7.66 5.05 -26.74
CA TRP A 26 -7.80 4.20 -25.57
C TRP A 26 -8.73 4.79 -24.51
N GLN A 27 -8.75 6.13 -24.32
CA GLN A 27 -9.66 6.79 -23.40
C GLN A 27 -11.12 6.68 -23.87
N SER A 28 -11.34 6.79 -25.17
CA SER A 28 -12.65 6.61 -25.78
C SER A 28 -13.11 5.16 -25.66
N TRP A 29 -12.23 4.21 -25.93
CA TRP A 29 -12.49 2.78 -25.74
C TRP A 29 -12.88 2.48 -24.29
N LEU A 30 -12.05 2.92 -23.31
CA LEU A 30 -12.33 2.73 -21.89
C LEU A 30 -13.68 3.35 -21.48
N THR A 31 -13.94 4.57 -21.92
CA THR A 31 -15.20 5.28 -21.65
C THR A 31 -16.41 4.47 -22.15
N ASN A 32 -16.35 3.98 -23.38
CA ASN A 32 -17.41 3.15 -23.96
C ASN A 32 -17.60 1.83 -23.22
N ARG A 33 -16.52 1.24 -22.69
CA ARG A 33 -16.61 0.01 -21.88
C ARG A 33 -17.21 0.27 -20.49
N ILE A 34 -16.82 1.36 -19.81
CA ILE A 34 -17.36 1.72 -18.49
C ILE A 34 -18.86 1.96 -18.57
N PHE A 35 -19.33 2.68 -19.61
CA PHE A 35 -20.74 3.04 -19.79
C PHE A 35 -21.48 2.14 -20.78
N GLU A 36 -20.97 0.92 -20.98
CA GLU A 36 -21.66 -0.11 -21.78
C GLU A 36 -23.02 -0.44 -21.15
N THR A 37 -24.07 -0.45 -21.97
CA THR A 37 -25.42 -0.81 -21.53
C THR A 37 -25.75 -2.23 -21.94
N ASN A 38 -26.50 -2.92 -21.09
CA ASN A 38 -27.11 -4.20 -21.44
C ASN A 38 -28.24 -3.92 -22.45
N PRO A 39 -28.19 -4.50 -23.65
CA PRO A 39 -29.19 -4.23 -24.69
C PRO A 39 -30.60 -4.69 -24.33
N GLU A 40 -30.76 -5.67 -23.43
CA GLU A 40 -32.07 -6.19 -23.01
C GLU A 40 -32.76 -5.28 -21.99
N THR A 41 -31.98 -4.67 -21.07
CA THR A 41 -32.54 -3.86 -19.98
C THR A 41 -32.36 -2.36 -20.19
N GLY A 42 -31.47 -1.93 -21.07
CA GLY A 42 -31.07 -0.53 -21.24
C GLY A 42 -30.28 0.05 -20.06
N LEU A 43 -30.01 -0.74 -19.03
CA LEU A 43 -29.22 -0.33 -17.85
C LEU A 43 -27.72 -0.52 -18.09
N LEU A 44 -26.89 0.16 -17.28
CA LEU A 44 -25.46 -0.06 -17.31
C LEU A 44 -25.12 -1.52 -17.01
N ARG A 45 -24.18 -2.07 -17.77
CA ARG A 45 -23.65 -3.42 -17.56
C ARG A 45 -22.99 -3.54 -16.20
N TYR A 46 -22.22 -2.53 -15.81
CA TYR A 46 -21.46 -2.55 -14.58
C TYR A 46 -22.09 -1.63 -13.52
N ARG A 47 -22.18 -2.14 -12.29
CA ARG A 47 -22.62 -1.41 -11.11
C ARG A 47 -21.43 -0.89 -10.30
N ILE A 48 -20.33 -1.61 -10.36
CA ILE A 48 -19.04 -1.24 -9.78
C ILE A 48 -18.00 -1.33 -10.89
N GLY A 49 -17.16 -0.32 -11.00
CA GLY A 49 -16.02 -0.31 -11.90
C GLY A 49 -14.74 0.07 -11.17
N LEU A 50 -13.62 -0.55 -11.53
CA LEU A 50 -12.31 -0.21 -11.02
C LEU A 50 -11.34 0.01 -12.16
N VAL A 51 -10.79 1.22 -12.23
CA VAL A 51 -9.79 1.63 -13.22
C VAL A 51 -8.48 1.94 -12.51
N LEU A 52 -7.43 1.18 -12.81
CA LEU A 52 -6.07 1.44 -12.36
C LEU A 52 -5.22 1.92 -13.52
N GLU A 53 -4.66 3.10 -13.39
CA GLU A 53 -3.74 3.67 -14.38
C GLU A 53 -2.67 4.54 -13.71
N PRO A 54 -1.44 4.62 -14.28
CA PRO A 54 -0.40 5.48 -13.75
C PRO A 54 -0.81 6.94 -13.72
N ARG A 55 -0.08 7.75 -12.98
CA ARG A 55 -0.25 9.21 -12.99
C ARG A 55 -0.05 9.78 -14.39
N LYS A 56 -0.77 10.88 -14.71
CA LYS A 56 -0.75 11.63 -15.98
C LYS A 56 -1.44 10.93 -17.17
N ASN A 57 -2.14 9.81 -16.96
CA ASN A 57 -2.98 9.18 -17.98
C ASN A 57 -4.43 9.74 -18.03
N GLY A 58 -4.71 10.83 -17.34
CA GLY A 58 -5.97 11.57 -17.49
C GLY A 58 -7.07 11.19 -16.50
N LYS A 59 -6.76 10.55 -15.36
CA LYS A 59 -7.74 10.15 -14.34
C LYS A 59 -8.74 11.24 -13.96
N SER A 60 -8.26 12.36 -13.46
CA SER A 60 -9.10 13.44 -12.94
C SER A 60 -9.98 14.07 -14.02
N ILE A 61 -9.45 14.26 -15.24
CA ILE A 61 -10.24 14.86 -16.32
C ILE A 61 -11.32 13.92 -16.86
N LYS A 62 -11.05 12.60 -16.91
CA LYS A 62 -12.07 11.59 -17.22
C LYS A 62 -13.16 11.60 -16.15
N GLY A 63 -12.79 11.54 -14.86
CA GLY A 63 -13.73 11.61 -13.74
C GLY A 63 -14.58 12.87 -13.76
N THR A 64 -13.97 14.04 -14.06
CA THR A 64 -14.67 15.32 -14.26
C THR A 64 -15.69 15.23 -15.41
N THR A 65 -15.28 14.69 -16.55
CA THR A 65 -16.13 14.54 -17.73
C THR A 65 -17.34 13.65 -17.44
N TYR A 66 -17.11 12.51 -16.83
CA TYR A 66 -18.16 11.56 -16.47
C TYR A 66 -19.16 12.17 -15.50
N ALA A 67 -18.68 12.87 -14.47
CA ALA A 67 -19.53 13.53 -13.50
C ALA A 67 -20.38 14.64 -14.11
N LEU A 68 -19.81 15.49 -14.95
CA LEU A 68 -20.53 16.58 -15.60
C LEU A 68 -21.54 16.09 -16.65
N GLU A 69 -21.14 15.13 -17.47
CA GLU A 69 -22.05 14.56 -18.46
C GLU A 69 -23.24 13.87 -17.79
N HIS A 70 -22.97 13.10 -16.72
CA HIS A 70 -24.02 12.45 -15.97
C HIS A 70 -24.95 13.45 -15.23
N LEU A 71 -24.40 14.56 -14.73
CA LEU A 71 -25.20 15.65 -14.15
C LEU A 71 -26.19 16.23 -15.20
N VAL A 72 -25.71 16.41 -16.45
CA VAL A 72 -26.50 17.05 -17.52
C VAL A 72 -27.41 16.07 -18.21
N PHE A 73 -26.96 14.88 -18.57
CA PHE A 73 -27.69 13.92 -19.39
C PHE A 73 -28.20 12.69 -18.63
N GLY A 74 -27.70 12.44 -17.42
CA GLY A 74 -28.11 11.33 -16.56
C GLY A 74 -29.60 11.42 -16.13
N PRO A 75 -30.06 10.56 -15.23
CA PRO A 75 -31.45 10.47 -14.80
C PRO A 75 -31.92 11.74 -14.07
N ALA A 76 -33.23 12.01 -14.10
CA ALA A 76 -33.85 13.07 -13.29
C ALA A 76 -33.70 12.75 -11.80
N GLY A 77 -33.39 13.77 -10.98
CA GLY A 77 -33.10 13.60 -9.58
C GLY A 77 -31.77 12.87 -9.33
N GLY A 78 -30.87 12.83 -10.33
CA GLY A 78 -29.58 12.18 -10.25
C GLY A 78 -28.69 12.80 -9.16
N GLN A 79 -28.03 11.96 -8.37
CA GLN A 79 -27.05 12.37 -7.37
C GLN A 79 -25.67 11.91 -7.80
N VAL A 80 -24.82 12.86 -8.16
CA VAL A 80 -23.45 12.61 -8.59
C VAL A 80 -22.50 12.96 -7.44
N TYR A 81 -21.54 12.10 -7.17
CA TYR A 81 -20.53 12.35 -6.14
C TYR A 81 -19.11 12.13 -6.66
N SER A 82 -18.20 13.04 -6.34
CA SER A 82 -16.78 12.74 -6.31
C SER A 82 -16.37 12.45 -4.87
N ALA A 83 -15.91 11.23 -4.61
CA ALA A 83 -15.55 10.76 -3.29
C ALA A 83 -14.04 10.54 -3.19
N ALA A 84 -13.44 10.89 -2.04
CA ALA A 84 -12.04 10.64 -1.72
C ALA A 84 -11.85 10.39 -0.22
N GLY A 85 -10.68 9.86 0.16
CA GLY A 85 -10.34 9.57 1.56
C GLY A 85 -10.35 10.79 2.46
N ASP A 86 -10.03 11.97 1.90
CA ASP A 86 -10.11 13.25 2.61
C ASP A 86 -10.85 14.32 1.80
N ARG A 87 -11.26 15.39 2.50
CA ARG A 87 -12.07 16.47 1.90
C ARG A 87 -11.31 17.30 0.86
N ALA A 88 -10.01 17.45 0.99
CA ALA A 88 -9.22 18.24 0.05
C ALA A 88 -9.09 17.53 -1.28
N GLN A 89 -8.86 16.21 -1.25
CA GLN A 89 -8.80 15.36 -2.44
C GLN A 89 -10.17 15.31 -3.15
N ALA A 90 -11.27 15.09 -2.42
CA ALA A 90 -12.61 15.07 -3.02
C ALA A 90 -12.94 16.37 -3.78
N LYS A 91 -12.38 17.49 -3.35
CA LYS A 91 -12.57 18.80 -4.00
C LYS A 91 -11.76 18.98 -5.29
N ILE A 92 -10.80 18.13 -5.60
CA ILE A 92 -9.97 18.28 -6.81
C ILE A 92 -10.82 18.02 -8.06
N VAL A 93 -11.49 16.88 -8.15
CA VAL A 93 -12.36 16.53 -9.29
C VAL A 93 -13.58 17.47 -9.36
N PHE A 94 -14.19 17.77 -8.22
CA PHE A 94 -15.28 18.72 -8.13
C PHE A 94 -14.89 20.13 -8.55
N GLY A 95 -13.71 20.61 -8.11
CA GLY A 95 -13.18 21.95 -8.45
C GLY A 95 -12.90 22.08 -9.95
N GLU A 96 -12.37 21.04 -10.56
CA GLU A 96 -12.18 20.96 -12.02
C GLU A 96 -13.54 21.07 -12.73
N ALA A 97 -14.53 20.28 -12.33
CA ALA A 97 -15.87 20.32 -12.89
C ALA A 97 -16.52 21.70 -12.75
N ARG A 98 -16.39 22.31 -11.57
CA ARG A 98 -16.88 23.67 -11.33
C ARG A 98 -16.24 24.69 -12.29
N GLN A 99 -14.93 24.59 -12.53
CA GLN A 99 -14.22 25.46 -13.45
C GLN A 99 -14.65 25.26 -14.90
N GLN A 100 -14.88 24.00 -15.32
CA GLN A 100 -15.40 23.69 -16.65
C GLN A 100 -16.78 24.33 -16.88
N VAL A 101 -17.68 24.26 -15.89
CA VAL A 101 -19.00 24.92 -15.97
C VAL A 101 -18.86 26.42 -16.08
N LEU A 102 -18.04 27.05 -15.26
CA LEU A 102 -17.85 28.52 -15.26
C LEU A 102 -17.23 29.02 -16.58
N ASN A 103 -16.37 28.24 -17.21
CA ASN A 103 -15.69 28.60 -18.44
C ASN A 103 -16.52 28.31 -19.71
N ASN A 104 -17.64 27.58 -19.58
CA ASN A 104 -18.50 27.27 -20.73
C ASN A 104 -19.85 28.01 -20.64
N PRO A 105 -20.15 28.95 -21.56
CA PRO A 105 -21.42 29.73 -21.53
C PRO A 105 -22.69 28.87 -21.62
N THR A 106 -22.64 27.75 -22.32
CA THR A 106 -23.78 26.83 -22.45
C THR A 106 -24.02 26.12 -21.12
N LEU A 107 -22.99 25.56 -20.51
CA LEU A 107 -23.11 24.88 -19.21
C LEU A 107 -23.51 25.87 -18.10
N SER A 108 -22.97 27.07 -18.08
CA SER A 108 -23.30 28.12 -17.09
C SER A 108 -24.75 28.57 -17.14
N ARG A 109 -25.46 28.41 -18.29
CA ARG A 109 -26.90 28.73 -18.42
C ARG A 109 -27.79 27.66 -17.80
N ILE A 110 -27.37 26.40 -17.80
CA ILE A 110 -28.20 25.25 -17.39
C ILE A 110 -27.81 24.69 -16.03
N VAL A 111 -26.56 24.88 -15.60
CA VAL A 111 -26.01 24.38 -14.32
C VAL A 111 -25.79 25.56 -13.37
N LYS A 112 -26.46 25.53 -12.22
CA LYS A 112 -26.21 26.49 -11.13
C LYS A 112 -24.99 26.05 -10.32
N VAL A 113 -24.08 27.01 -10.12
CA VAL A 113 -22.82 26.79 -9.44
C VAL A 113 -22.91 27.35 -8.01
N TYR A 114 -22.78 26.46 -7.01
CA TYR A 114 -22.65 26.81 -5.61
C TYR A 114 -21.23 26.51 -5.11
N ARG A 115 -20.95 26.88 -3.87
CA ARG A 115 -19.66 26.64 -3.24
C ARG A 115 -19.28 25.15 -3.18
N ASP A 116 -20.22 24.30 -2.80
CA ASP A 116 -20.01 22.88 -2.53
C ASP A 116 -20.99 21.98 -3.34
N ALA A 117 -21.67 22.54 -4.35
CA ALA A 117 -22.59 21.82 -5.25
C ALA A 117 -22.65 22.44 -6.65
N LEU A 118 -22.90 21.59 -7.65
CA LEU A 118 -23.40 21.96 -8.97
C LEU A 118 -24.79 21.37 -9.09
N GLU A 119 -25.75 22.17 -9.55
CA GLU A 119 -27.15 21.73 -9.67
C GLU A 119 -27.66 21.96 -11.08
N MET A 120 -28.42 20.99 -11.60
CA MET A 120 -29.21 21.14 -12.82
C MET A 120 -30.67 21.25 -12.45
N PRO A 121 -31.25 22.47 -12.31
CA PRO A 121 -32.58 22.66 -11.77
C PRO A 121 -33.69 22.03 -12.63
N SER A 122 -33.52 22.00 -13.95
CA SER A 122 -34.50 21.40 -14.87
C SER A 122 -34.70 19.91 -14.69
N LYS A 123 -33.72 19.22 -14.06
CA LYS A 123 -33.75 17.77 -13.76
C LYS A 123 -33.82 17.47 -12.25
N GLY A 124 -33.60 18.47 -11.41
CA GLY A 124 -33.42 18.26 -9.97
C GLY A 124 -32.17 17.47 -9.62
N SER A 125 -31.21 17.40 -10.54
CA SER A 125 -29.95 16.64 -10.35
C SER A 125 -28.90 17.48 -9.65
N VAL A 126 -28.01 16.84 -8.87
CA VAL A 126 -26.98 17.52 -8.08
C VAL A 126 -25.66 16.77 -8.13
N TYR A 127 -24.55 17.52 -8.20
CA TYR A 127 -23.20 16.99 -8.06
C TYR A 127 -22.49 17.63 -6.86
N ARG A 128 -21.88 16.81 -5.99
CA ARG A 128 -21.16 17.23 -4.78
C ARG A 128 -19.85 16.47 -4.58
N ALA A 129 -18.91 17.13 -3.89
CA ALA A 129 -17.75 16.45 -3.34
C ALA A 129 -18.10 15.80 -1.99
N LEU A 130 -17.70 14.54 -1.79
CA LEU A 130 -17.96 13.76 -0.59
C LEU A 130 -16.66 13.25 0.03
N SER A 131 -16.52 13.37 1.34
CA SER A 131 -15.44 12.75 2.12
C SER A 131 -16.01 11.72 3.08
N ALA A 132 -15.15 10.85 3.62
CA ALA A 132 -15.54 9.80 4.57
C ALA A 132 -16.35 10.34 5.77
N ASP A 133 -16.02 11.54 6.27
CA ASP A 133 -16.76 12.14 7.39
C ASP A 133 -18.14 12.63 6.98
N ALA A 134 -18.31 13.10 5.75
CA ALA A 134 -19.58 13.61 5.24
C ALA A 134 -20.55 12.49 4.82
N ALA A 135 -20.05 11.34 4.40
CA ALA A 135 -20.86 10.19 3.98
C ALA A 135 -21.75 9.63 5.11
N ARG A 136 -21.30 9.73 6.35
CA ARG A 136 -22.04 9.25 7.53
C ARG A 136 -23.26 10.07 7.88
N ALA A 137 -23.35 11.30 7.38
CA ALA A 137 -24.39 12.27 7.77
C ALA A 137 -25.62 12.29 6.85
N HIS A 138 -25.62 11.57 5.71
CA HIS A 138 -26.65 11.68 4.69
C HIS A 138 -27.12 10.31 4.21
N GLY A 139 -28.44 10.15 3.99
CA GLY A 139 -29.01 9.08 3.19
C GLY A 139 -28.55 9.28 1.74
N LEU A 140 -27.53 8.57 1.30
CA LEU A 140 -26.98 8.67 -0.04
C LEU A 140 -27.80 7.82 -1.00
N GLY A 141 -28.15 8.38 -2.16
CA GLY A 141 -28.77 7.66 -3.28
C GLY A 141 -28.02 7.97 -4.58
N PRO A 142 -26.72 7.58 -4.68
CA PRO A 142 -25.92 7.96 -5.83
C PRO A 142 -26.41 7.34 -7.12
N SER A 143 -26.46 8.15 -8.19
CA SER A 143 -26.63 7.67 -9.57
C SER A 143 -25.25 7.50 -10.24
N LEU A 144 -24.25 8.29 -9.85
CA LEU A 144 -22.84 8.10 -10.24
C LEU A 144 -21.93 8.52 -9.10
N VAL A 145 -20.95 7.68 -8.81
CA VAL A 145 -19.83 8.00 -7.92
C VAL A 145 -18.52 7.91 -8.69
N ILE A 146 -17.72 8.95 -8.61
CA ILE A 146 -16.29 8.92 -8.98
C ILE A 146 -15.48 8.84 -7.70
N ALA A 147 -15.04 7.63 -7.35
CA ALA A 147 -14.17 7.36 -6.21
C ALA A 147 -12.72 7.55 -6.65
N ASP A 148 -12.16 8.73 -6.32
CA ASP A 148 -10.84 9.15 -6.77
C ASP A 148 -9.75 8.72 -5.78
N GLU A 149 -8.60 8.29 -6.33
CA GLU A 149 -7.40 7.89 -5.60
C GLU A 149 -7.69 6.90 -4.44
N VAL A 150 -8.45 5.83 -4.73
CA VAL A 150 -8.85 4.80 -3.74
C VAL A 150 -7.65 4.21 -2.99
N HIS A 151 -6.45 4.20 -3.60
CA HIS A 151 -5.22 3.76 -2.94
C HIS A 151 -4.84 4.58 -1.69
N ALA A 152 -5.31 5.82 -1.60
CA ALA A 152 -5.06 6.71 -0.47
C ALA A 152 -6.18 6.69 0.58
N TRP A 153 -7.24 5.90 0.37
CA TRP A 153 -8.33 5.81 1.33
C TRP A 153 -7.88 5.04 2.57
N PRO A 154 -8.15 5.57 3.79
CA PRO A 154 -7.78 4.88 5.02
C PRO A 154 -8.46 3.51 5.11
N SER A 155 -7.68 2.45 4.99
CA SER A 155 -8.16 1.06 5.01
C SER A 155 -7.11 0.18 5.69
N THR A 156 -7.00 0.31 7.01
CA THR A 156 -6.11 -0.49 7.86
C THR A 156 -6.91 -1.06 9.03
N ALA A 157 -6.38 -2.04 9.73
CA ALA A 157 -7.04 -2.63 10.90
C ALA A 157 -7.39 -1.60 12.00
N SER A 158 -6.67 -0.47 12.06
CA SER A 158 -6.91 0.62 13.03
C SER A 158 -7.70 1.80 12.45
N ASN A 159 -7.94 1.84 11.13
CA ASN A 159 -8.65 2.94 10.48
C ASN A 159 -9.41 2.44 9.24
N THR A 160 -10.69 2.16 9.39
CA THR A 160 -11.61 1.57 8.40
C THR A 160 -12.46 2.61 7.68
N ARG A 161 -12.17 3.91 7.81
CA ARG A 161 -13.03 4.97 7.24
C ARG A 161 -13.19 4.89 5.73
N GLY A 162 -12.16 4.41 5.01
CA GLY A 162 -12.25 4.20 3.57
C GLY A 162 -13.16 3.04 3.20
N ASP A 163 -13.11 1.96 3.97
CA ASP A 163 -14.01 0.80 3.82
C ASP A 163 -15.46 1.20 4.08
N GLU A 164 -15.72 1.92 5.18
CA GLU A 164 -17.05 2.41 5.54
C GLU A 164 -17.60 3.37 4.47
N LEU A 165 -16.76 4.25 3.92
CA LEU A 165 -17.16 5.14 2.82
C LEU A 165 -17.56 4.34 1.58
N TRP A 166 -16.73 3.36 1.17
CA TRP A 166 -17.02 2.51 0.01
C TRP A 166 -18.31 1.73 0.19
N GLU A 167 -18.51 1.14 1.36
CA GLU A 167 -19.74 0.42 1.71
C GLU A 167 -20.97 1.34 1.65
N ALA A 168 -20.89 2.54 2.23
CA ALA A 168 -21.98 3.51 2.19
C ALA A 168 -22.35 3.94 0.74
N LEU A 169 -21.35 4.08 -0.13
CA LEU A 169 -21.57 4.45 -1.53
C LEU A 169 -22.18 3.31 -2.35
N THR A 170 -21.72 2.09 -2.14
CA THR A 170 -22.21 0.91 -2.88
C THR A 170 -23.60 0.47 -2.39
N THR A 171 -23.83 0.46 -1.08
CA THR A 171 -25.16 0.13 -0.52
C THR A 171 -26.19 1.24 -0.77
N GLY A 172 -25.78 2.52 -0.67
CA GLY A 172 -26.64 3.66 -0.97
C GLY A 172 -27.10 3.74 -2.43
N SER A 173 -26.42 3.03 -3.33
CA SER A 173 -26.81 2.92 -4.75
C SER A 173 -27.79 1.78 -5.04
N ALA A 174 -28.17 0.98 -4.04
CA ALA A 174 -28.98 -0.24 -4.24
C ALA A 174 -30.37 0.05 -4.85
N ASP A 175 -30.99 1.16 -4.47
CA ASP A 175 -32.33 1.57 -4.95
C ASP A 175 -32.30 2.16 -6.37
N ARG A 176 -31.14 2.32 -6.97
CA ARG A 176 -30.96 2.89 -8.31
C ARG A 176 -30.33 1.87 -9.26
N PRO A 177 -31.13 1.16 -10.06
CA PRO A 177 -30.59 0.16 -10.99
C PRO A 177 -29.66 0.74 -12.07
N GLU A 178 -29.77 2.05 -12.34
CA GLU A 178 -28.90 2.79 -13.27
C GLU A 178 -27.59 3.31 -12.67
N SER A 179 -27.34 3.06 -11.39
CA SER A 179 -26.18 3.63 -10.71
C SER A 179 -24.85 2.95 -11.06
N LEU A 180 -23.76 3.71 -10.99
CA LEU A 180 -22.39 3.24 -11.11
C LEU A 180 -21.51 3.84 -10.00
N VAL A 181 -20.74 3.00 -9.29
CA VAL A 181 -19.65 3.39 -8.41
C VAL A 181 -18.35 3.07 -9.13
N LEU A 182 -17.62 4.09 -9.58
CA LEU A 182 -16.40 3.97 -10.37
C LEU A 182 -15.18 4.39 -9.55
N GLY A 183 -14.34 3.44 -9.17
CA GLY A 183 -13.00 3.70 -8.61
C GLY A 183 -12.00 4.05 -9.70
N ILE A 184 -11.32 5.19 -9.58
CA ILE A 184 -10.24 5.60 -10.49
C ILE A 184 -9.00 5.88 -9.65
N THR A 185 -7.93 5.11 -9.85
CA THR A 185 -6.78 5.14 -8.93
C THR A 185 -5.47 4.71 -9.59
N THR A 186 -4.39 4.79 -8.83
CA THR A 186 -3.12 4.09 -9.10
C THR A 186 -2.99 2.90 -8.16
N ALA A 187 -1.97 2.04 -8.37
CA ALA A 187 -1.64 0.92 -7.49
C ALA A 187 -1.36 1.36 -6.05
N GLY A 188 -1.58 0.46 -5.12
CA GLY A 188 -1.31 0.60 -3.70
C GLY A 188 0.06 0.06 -3.27
N GLY A 189 0.30 0.06 -1.96
CA GLY A 189 1.52 -0.49 -1.36
C GLY A 189 1.42 -1.99 -1.08
N HIS A 190 0.23 -2.48 -0.79
CA HIS A 190 -0.05 -3.89 -0.50
C HIS A 190 -1.54 -4.22 -0.69
N THR A 191 -1.86 -5.51 -0.75
CA THR A 191 -3.18 -6.00 -1.20
C THR A 191 -4.20 -6.20 -0.09
N ASP A 192 -3.87 -6.00 1.18
CA ASP A 192 -4.79 -6.09 2.32
C ASP A 192 -5.58 -4.80 2.61
N THR A 193 -5.46 -3.79 1.75
CA THR A 193 -6.29 -2.57 1.77
C THR A 193 -7.60 -2.75 1.02
N LEU A 194 -8.54 -1.80 1.14
CA LEU A 194 -9.75 -1.74 0.32
C LEU A 194 -9.40 -1.88 -1.18
N LEU A 195 -8.47 -1.05 -1.68
CA LEU A 195 -8.07 -1.12 -3.08
C LEU A 195 -7.50 -2.50 -3.43
N GLY A 196 -6.67 -3.09 -2.55
CA GLY A 196 -6.09 -4.39 -2.81
C GLY A 196 -7.14 -5.49 -2.95
N ARG A 197 -8.15 -5.50 -2.08
CA ARG A 197 -9.27 -6.45 -2.17
C ARG A 197 -10.09 -6.27 -3.46
N LEU A 198 -10.37 -5.02 -3.84
CA LEU A 198 -11.08 -4.72 -5.11
C LEU A 198 -10.25 -5.13 -6.34
N TYR A 199 -8.94 -4.91 -6.29
CA TYR A 199 -8.01 -5.30 -7.35
C TYR A 199 -7.94 -6.82 -7.53
N GLU A 200 -7.75 -7.56 -6.43
CA GLU A 200 -7.72 -9.03 -6.48
C GLU A 200 -9.06 -9.62 -6.96
N HIS A 201 -10.19 -9.06 -6.49
CA HIS A 201 -11.49 -9.43 -7.00
C HIS A 201 -11.60 -9.20 -8.50
N GLY A 202 -11.23 -7.99 -8.97
CA GLY A 202 -11.27 -7.63 -10.39
C GLY A 202 -10.38 -8.50 -11.27
N LYS A 203 -9.18 -8.85 -10.81
CA LYS A 203 -8.29 -9.80 -11.52
C LYS A 203 -8.93 -11.17 -11.67
N ARG A 204 -9.49 -11.71 -10.60
CA ARG A 204 -10.16 -13.01 -10.63
C ARG A 204 -11.39 -13.03 -11.53
N VAL A 205 -12.14 -11.92 -11.58
CA VAL A 205 -13.25 -11.75 -12.55
C VAL A 205 -12.71 -11.71 -13.98
N ALA A 206 -11.64 -10.93 -14.24
CA ALA A 206 -11.04 -10.84 -15.57
C ALA A 206 -10.41 -12.16 -16.06
N MET A 207 -9.93 -13.01 -15.13
CA MET A 207 -9.42 -14.34 -15.44
C MET A 207 -10.54 -15.40 -15.58
N GLY A 208 -11.79 -15.06 -15.29
CA GLY A 208 -12.93 -16.00 -15.31
C GLY A 208 -12.97 -16.95 -14.12
N GLU A 209 -12.22 -16.69 -13.05
CA GLU A 209 -12.22 -17.47 -11.81
C GLU A 209 -13.46 -17.20 -10.95
N ILE A 210 -14.02 -16.02 -11.07
CA ILE A 210 -15.25 -15.58 -10.38
C ILE A 210 -16.20 -15.04 -11.42
N GLU A 211 -17.48 -15.40 -11.31
CA GLU A 211 -18.54 -14.82 -12.11
C GLU A 211 -19.13 -13.61 -11.38
N ASP A 212 -18.80 -12.41 -11.84
CA ASP A 212 -19.39 -11.15 -11.40
C ASP A 212 -19.59 -10.21 -12.61
N PRO A 213 -20.69 -10.38 -13.35
CA PRO A 213 -20.95 -9.62 -14.58
C PRO A 213 -21.22 -8.13 -14.34
N GLN A 214 -21.42 -7.72 -13.09
CA GLN A 214 -21.66 -6.32 -12.71
C GLN A 214 -20.40 -5.60 -12.23
N PHE A 215 -19.25 -6.28 -12.18
CA PHE A 215 -17.96 -5.70 -11.82
C PHE A 215 -17.09 -5.48 -13.06
N GLY A 216 -16.80 -4.22 -13.38
CA GLY A 216 -15.89 -3.83 -14.45
C GLY A 216 -14.46 -3.63 -13.92
N PHE A 217 -13.46 -4.22 -14.59
CA PHE A 217 -12.07 -4.10 -14.19
C PHE A 217 -11.16 -3.77 -15.38
N TRP A 218 -10.38 -2.69 -15.23
CA TRP A 218 -9.43 -2.23 -16.23
C TRP A 218 -8.14 -1.77 -15.55
N SER A 219 -7.01 -2.37 -15.90
CA SER A 219 -5.70 -2.02 -15.33
C SER A 219 -4.64 -1.87 -16.42
N TRP A 220 -3.87 -0.79 -16.35
CA TRP A 220 -2.65 -0.57 -17.11
C TRP A 220 -1.49 -0.54 -16.13
N GLU A 221 -0.69 -1.60 -16.14
CA GLU A 221 0.40 -1.80 -15.19
C GLU A 221 1.58 -2.54 -15.82
N ALA A 222 2.78 -2.28 -15.35
CA ALA A 222 3.92 -3.13 -15.63
C ALA A 222 3.89 -4.36 -14.72
N ASN A 223 4.39 -5.51 -15.19
CA ASN A 223 4.54 -6.68 -14.35
C ASN A 223 5.61 -6.45 -13.26
N ALA A 224 5.56 -7.25 -12.20
CA ALA A 224 6.53 -7.14 -11.10
C ALA A 224 7.98 -7.40 -11.55
N GLU A 225 8.16 -8.23 -12.57
CA GLU A 225 9.46 -8.64 -13.13
C GLU A 225 9.97 -7.70 -14.23
N ASP A 226 9.13 -6.78 -14.72
CA ASP A 226 9.52 -5.84 -15.79
C ASP A 226 10.57 -4.86 -15.25
N ASP A 227 11.64 -4.62 -16.04
CA ASP A 227 12.68 -3.65 -15.69
C ASP A 227 12.08 -2.22 -15.66
N PRO A 228 12.11 -1.53 -14.52
CA PRO A 228 11.59 -0.18 -14.40
C PRO A 228 12.35 0.87 -15.22
N THR A 229 13.54 0.54 -15.73
CA THR A 229 14.36 1.45 -16.54
C THR A 229 14.16 1.24 -18.04
N ASP A 230 13.44 0.19 -18.45
CA ASP A 230 13.18 -0.10 -19.87
C ASP A 230 12.04 0.77 -20.42
N PRO A 231 12.25 1.55 -21.50
CA PRO A 231 11.21 2.32 -22.18
C PRO A 231 10.00 1.48 -22.66
N GLN A 232 10.19 0.19 -22.98
CA GLN A 232 9.07 -0.69 -23.35
C GLN A 232 8.14 -0.93 -22.15
N THR A 233 8.70 -1.09 -20.96
CA THR A 233 7.94 -1.19 -19.70
C THR A 233 7.11 0.09 -19.48
N TRP A 234 7.68 1.27 -19.75
CA TRP A 234 6.96 2.53 -19.60
C TRP A 234 5.76 2.63 -20.55
N GLN A 235 5.93 2.28 -21.84
CA GLN A 235 4.85 2.30 -22.83
C GLN A 235 3.74 1.30 -22.49
N LYS A 236 4.10 0.10 -22.04
CA LYS A 236 3.15 -0.94 -21.62
C LYS A 236 2.22 -0.44 -20.52
N ALA A 237 2.76 0.24 -19.52
CA ALA A 237 1.99 0.75 -18.39
C ALA A 237 1.26 2.07 -18.68
N ASN A 238 1.72 2.86 -19.66
CA ASN A 238 1.21 4.22 -19.93
C ASN A 238 0.67 4.36 -21.36
N PRO A 239 -0.62 4.14 -21.59
CA PRO A 239 -1.21 4.33 -22.91
C PRO A 239 -1.04 5.74 -23.46
N ASN A 240 -1.05 6.79 -22.65
CA ASN A 240 -0.77 8.17 -23.08
C ASN A 240 0.67 8.36 -23.59
N LEU A 241 1.63 7.57 -23.10
CA LEU A 241 3.00 7.59 -23.63
C LEU A 241 3.04 6.90 -25.00
N ALA A 242 2.35 5.77 -25.13
CA ALA A 242 2.25 5.06 -26.41
C ALA A 242 1.59 5.91 -27.51
N GLU A 243 0.63 6.79 -27.16
CA GLU A 243 -0.04 7.74 -28.08
C GLU A 243 0.65 9.11 -28.20
N GLY A 244 1.86 9.26 -27.63
CA GLY A 244 2.66 10.48 -27.75
C GLY A 244 2.15 11.70 -26.96
N LEU A 245 1.27 11.49 -25.98
CA LEU A 245 0.77 12.56 -25.09
C LEU A 245 1.67 12.79 -23.86
N LEU A 246 2.59 11.89 -23.58
CA LEU A 246 3.61 12.03 -22.55
C LEU A 246 4.99 12.03 -23.20
N ASP A 247 5.90 12.80 -22.62
CA ASP A 247 7.27 12.88 -23.08
C ASP A 247 8.13 11.77 -22.44
N VAL A 248 8.89 11.04 -23.25
CA VAL A 248 9.87 10.04 -22.78
C VAL A 248 10.91 10.70 -21.86
N GLY A 249 11.34 11.92 -22.18
CA GLY A 249 12.27 12.68 -21.35
C GLY A 249 11.81 12.91 -19.92
N ASP A 250 10.50 13.02 -19.66
CA ASP A 250 9.93 13.07 -18.31
C ASP A 250 10.16 11.77 -17.51
N PHE A 251 10.17 10.63 -18.20
CA PHE A 251 10.44 9.31 -17.59
C PHE A 251 11.93 9.14 -17.32
N GLU A 252 12.79 9.52 -18.27
CA GLU A 252 14.23 9.50 -18.09
C GLU A 252 14.68 10.40 -16.94
N ALA A 253 14.14 11.61 -16.86
CA ALA A 253 14.42 12.54 -15.76
C ALA A 253 13.92 11.99 -14.42
N ALA A 254 12.76 11.32 -14.38
CA ALA A 254 12.22 10.72 -13.17
C ALA A 254 13.09 9.52 -12.70
N ILE A 255 13.60 8.70 -13.60
CA ILE A 255 14.55 7.62 -13.29
C ILE A 255 15.87 8.20 -12.79
N ALA A 256 16.43 9.20 -13.47
CA ALA A 256 17.68 9.84 -13.06
C ALA A 256 17.55 10.49 -11.66
N SER A 257 16.40 11.09 -11.34
CA SER A 257 16.15 11.71 -10.04
C SER A 257 15.86 10.69 -8.93
N ALA A 258 15.36 9.50 -9.25
CA ALA A 258 15.13 8.43 -8.29
C ALA A 258 16.43 7.93 -7.65
N GLY A 259 17.52 7.86 -8.44
CA GLY A 259 18.90 7.67 -7.97
C GLY A 259 19.06 6.74 -6.76
N SER A 260 19.72 7.25 -5.72
CA SER A 260 19.99 6.51 -4.48
C SER A 260 18.76 6.31 -3.56
N ALA A 261 17.65 7.01 -3.82
CA ALA A 261 16.39 6.85 -3.06
C ALA A 261 15.58 5.61 -3.49
N GLY A 262 15.93 5.00 -4.64
CA GLY A 262 15.26 3.83 -5.18
C GLY A 262 14.05 4.17 -6.06
N PHE A 263 13.58 3.16 -6.81
CA PHE A 263 12.56 3.34 -7.84
C PHE A 263 11.12 3.20 -7.34
N ALA A 264 10.88 2.98 -6.05
CA ALA A 264 9.54 2.67 -5.52
C ALA A 264 8.46 3.70 -5.93
N GLY A 265 8.77 4.99 -5.83
CA GLY A 265 7.86 6.05 -6.26
C GLY A 265 7.60 6.06 -7.78
N PHE A 266 8.63 5.83 -8.58
CA PHE A 266 8.51 5.69 -10.03
C PHE A 266 7.68 4.46 -10.39
N GLN A 267 8.01 3.30 -9.84
CA GLN A 267 7.29 2.05 -10.05
C GLN A 267 5.81 2.19 -9.71
N ARG A 268 5.46 2.73 -8.54
CA ARG A 268 4.06 2.89 -8.14
C ARG A 268 3.32 3.91 -8.99
N TYR A 269 3.87 5.10 -9.18
CA TYR A 269 3.13 6.21 -9.79
C TYR A 269 3.27 6.30 -11.31
N ARG A 270 4.35 5.76 -11.89
CA ARG A 270 4.60 5.79 -13.34
C ARG A 270 4.41 4.44 -14.02
N LEU A 271 4.57 3.34 -13.28
CA LEU A 271 4.40 1.99 -13.82
C LEU A 271 3.18 1.25 -13.25
N ASN A 272 2.47 1.87 -12.31
CA ASN A 272 1.30 1.29 -11.63
C ASN A 272 1.60 -0.06 -10.96
N GLN A 273 2.85 -0.27 -10.54
CA GLN A 273 3.27 -1.47 -9.82
C GLN A 273 2.93 -1.37 -8.34
N TRP A 274 2.59 -2.51 -7.73
CA TRP A 274 2.29 -2.61 -6.31
C TRP A 274 3.57 -2.61 -5.48
N VAL A 275 3.99 -1.43 -5.03
CA VAL A 275 5.22 -1.24 -4.24
C VAL A 275 4.96 -0.32 -3.05
N ARG A 276 5.66 -0.57 -1.93
CA ARG A 276 5.57 0.25 -0.73
C ARG A 276 6.39 1.52 -0.87
N LEU A 277 5.84 2.61 -0.33
CA LEU A 277 6.54 3.89 -0.20
C LEU A 277 7.02 4.10 1.22
N ALA A 278 7.99 5.01 1.40
CA ALA A 278 8.45 5.41 2.72
C ALA A 278 7.30 5.94 3.59
N GLY A 279 7.22 5.44 4.83
CA GLY A 279 6.17 5.79 5.79
C GLY A 279 4.92 4.91 5.74
N GLU A 280 4.77 4.02 4.77
CA GLU A 280 3.76 2.96 4.78
C GLU A 280 4.17 1.80 5.69
N ASP A 281 3.23 0.92 6.03
CA ASP A 281 3.51 -0.25 6.89
C ASP A 281 4.68 -1.08 6.32
N PHE A 282 5.65 -1.44 7.17
CA PHE A 282 6.79 -2.26 6.75
C PHE A 282 6.36 -3.67 6.38
N CYS A 283 5.50 -4.29 7.16
CA CYS A 283 4.92 -5.60 6.90
C CYS A 283 3.39 -5.48 6.91
N SER A 284 2.72 -6.00 5.88
CA SER A 284 1.27 -5.98 5.86
C SER A 284 0.68 -6.96 6.89
N PRO A 285 -0.47 -6.63 7.52
CA PRO A 285 -1.17 -7.54 8.41
C PRO A 285 -1.51 -8.89 7.76
N HIS A 286 -1.83 -8.88 6.48
CA HIS A 286 -2.13 -10.09 5.71
C HIS A 286 -0.89 -11.00 5.61
N HIS A 287 0.25 -10.48 5.11
CA HIS A 287 1.47 -11.28 4.99
C HIS A 287 1.96 -11.82 6.34
N TYR A 288 1.82 -11.01 7.40
CA TYR A 288 2.13 -11.48 8.74
C TYR A 288 1.22 -12.62 9.18
N ALA A 289 -0.10 -12.51 8.96
CA ALA A 289 -1.08 -13.55 9.33
C ALA A 289 -0.86 -14.86 8.54
N GLU A 290 -0.59 -14.75 7.23
CA GLU A 290 -0.33 -15.88 6.33
C GLU A 290 0.94 -16.69 6.71
N ALA A 291 1.93 -16.00 7.31
CA ALA A 291 3.19 -16.59 7.71
C ALA A 291 3.18 -17.19 9.14
N GLN A 292 2.06 -17.08 9.88
CA GLN A 292 1.98 -17.60 11.25
C GLN A 292 2.23 -19.11 11.31
N ARG A 293 2.82 -19.54 12.44
CA ARG A 293 3.09 -20.95 12.78
C ARG A 293 2.24 -21.34 13.99
N GLU A 294 1.81 -22.58 14.04
CA GLU A 294 1.03 -23.10 15.16
C GLU A 294 1.91 -23.45 16.37
N ASP A 295 3.11 -23.94 16.11
CA ASP A 295 4.05 -24.41 17.12
C ASP A 295 5.15 -23.39 17.45
N SER A 296 5.46 -23.23 18.73
CA SER A 296 6.66 -22.55 19.21
C SER A 296 7.90 -23.42 19.05
N ILE A 297 9.09 -22.78 19.12
CA ILE A 297 10.40 -23.48 19.06
C ILE A 297 10.53 -24.45 20.25
N LYS A 298 10.81 -25.72 19.98
CA LYS A 298 10.98 -26.75 21.03
C LYS A 298 12.36 -26.68 21.68
N PRO A 299 12.49 -26.96 23.01
CA PRO A 299 13.79 -27.11 23.66
C PRO A 299 14.71 -28.08 22.92
N GLY A 300 15.98 -27.76 22.82
CA GLY A 300 16.98 -28.54 22.07
C GLY A 300 17.04 -28.24 20.57
N ALA A 301 16.07 -27.47 20.02
CA ALA A 301 16.09 -27.08 18.62
C ALA A 301 17.34 -26.28 18.25
N THR A 302 17.71 -26.35 16.97
CA THR A 302 18.82 -25.56 16.42
C THR A 302 18.33 -24.19 16.01
N ILE A 303 18.79 -23.13 16.67
CA ILE A 303 18.31 -21.77 16.48
C ILE A 303 19.40 -20.80 16.06
N CYS A 304 18.97 -19.71 15.41
CA CYS A 304 19.68 -18.43 15.37
C CYS A 304 18.87 -17.40 16.17
N ALA A 305 19.55 -16.43 16.78
CA ALA A 305 18.91 -15.43 17.63
C ALA A 305 19.31 -14.01 17.25
N GLY A 306 18.47 -13.05 17.59
CA GLY A 306 18.72 -11.62 17.47
C GLY A 306 18.40 -10.91 18.79
N PHE A 307 19.27 -9.98 19.15
CA PHE A 307 19.14 -9.14 20.34
C PHE A 307 19.22 -7.67 19.97
N ASP A 308 18.27 -6.90 20.49
CA ASP A 308 18.24 -5.44 20.44
C ASP A 308 17.90 -4.92 21.85
N GLY A 309 18.69 -4.00 22.38
CA GLY A 309 18.57 -3.56 23.75
C GLY A 309 18.55 -2.05 23.93
N SER A 310 17.66 -1.59 24.81
CA SER A 310 17.56 -0.24 25.31
C SER A 310 17.70 -0.23 26.84
N VAL A 311 18.12 0.90 27.42
CA VAL A 311 18.22 1.06 28.88
C VAL A 311 16.88 1.53 29.47
N SER A 312 16.22 2.46 28.76
CA SER A 312 14.95 3.07 29.17
C SER A 312 14.21 3.61 27.95
N GLY A 313 12.90 3.78 28.06
CA GLY A 313 12.08 4.41 27.02
C GLY A 313 11.76 3.55 25.81
N ASP A 314 12.59 2.57 25.43
CA ASP A 314 12.37 1.57 24.39
C ASP A 314 12.38 0.14 24.95
N ALA A 315 11.87 -0.82 24.19
CA ALA A 315 11.89 -2.20 24.61
C ALA A 315 13.28 -2.84 24.39
N THR A 316 13.61 -3.82 25.23
CA THR A 316 14.75 -4.74 25.03
C THR A 316 14.17 -6.09 24.65
N GLY A 317 14.71 -6.73 23.64
CA GLY A 317 14.16 -7.98 23.11
C GLY A 317 15.21 -9.05 22.77
N LEU A 318 14.76 -10.29 22.86
CA LEU A 318 15.49 -11.47 22.42
C LEU A 318 14.54 -12.38 21.63
N VAL A 319 14.79 -12.52 20.32
CA VAL A 319 13.98 -13.35 19.41
C VAL A 319 14.85 -14.46 18.84
N ALA A 320 14.33 -15.67 18.81
CA ALA A 320 14.96 -16.81 18.13
C ALA A 320 14.22 -17.18 16.86
N ILE A 321 14.96 -17.73 15.89
CA ILE A 321 14.41 -18.40 14.71
C ILE A 321 14.96 -19.82 14.67
N ASP A 322 14.08 -20.80 14.57
CA ASP A 322 14.47 -22.19 14.27
C ASP A 322 15.05 -22.26 12.85
N VAL A 323 16.24 -22.85 12.73
CA VAL A 323 16.98 -22.88 11.46
C VAL A 323 16.27 -23.66 10.39
N ASP A 324 15.61 -24.76 10.75
CA ASP A 324 14.99 -25.69 9.82
C ASP A 324 13.54 -25.30 9.50
N SER A 325 12.70 -25.06 10.51
CA SER A 325 11.27 -24.71 10.31
C SER A 325 11.03 -23.24 9.96
N GLY A 326 11.94 -22.34 10.32
CA GLY A 326 11.73 -20.89 10.18
C GLY A 326 10.76 -20.29 11.21
N THR A 327 10.36 -21.04 12.23
CA THR A 327 9.50 -20.55 13.31
C THR A 327 10.25 -19.50 14.13
N MET A 328 9.64 -18.34 14.36
CA MET A 328 10.14 -17.27 15.21
C MET A 328 9.42 -17.30 16.56
N SER A 329 10.18 -17.25 17.65
CA SER A 329 9.65 -17.17 19.02
C SER A 329 10.32 -16.06 19.81
N VAL A 330 9.52 -15.33 20.60
CA VAL A 330 10.02 -14.36 21.57
C VAL A 330 10.53 -15.10 22.80
N LEU A 331 11.84 -15.09 23.02
CA LEU A 331 12.43 -15.73 24.19
C LEU A 331 12.35 -14.85 25.44
N ALA A 332 12.50 -13.53 25.26
CA ALA A 332 12.31 -12.55 26.31
C ALA A 332 12.03 -11.16 25.73
N VAL A 333 11.28 -10.34 26.47
CA VAL A 333 11.05 -8.92 26.18
C VAL A 333 10.85 -8.14 27.45
N TRP A 334 11.44 -6.97 27.52
CA TRP A 334 11.29 -5.99 28.60
C TRP A 334 10.74 -4.71 27.97
N GLU A 335 9.49 -4.40 28.25
CA GLU A 335 8.81 -3.21 27.74
C GLU A 335 8.69 -2.17 28.87
N PRO A 336 8.83 -0.86 28.57
CA PRO A 336 8.69 0.19 29.56
C PRO A 336 7.31 0.14 30.22
N ASP A 337 7.29 0.21 31.54
CA ASP A 337 6.05 0.49 32.28
C ASP A 337 5.81 2.00 32.29
N HIS A 338 4.81 2.45 31.52
CA HIS A 338 4.48 3.87 31.43
C HIS A 338 3.93 4.47 32.73
N SER A 339 3.61 3.65 33.72
CA SER A 339 3.19 4.10 35.06
C SER A 339 4.39 4.42 35.96
N ASP A 340 5.59 3.93 35.62
CA ASP A 340 6.84 4.18 36.34
C ASP A 340 7.80 5.04 35.48
N PRO A 341 7.95 6.34 35.79
CA PRO A 341 8.88 7.23 35.07
C PRO A 341 10.34 6.85 35.19
N ASP A 342 10.72 6.12 36.25
CA ASP A 342 12.10 5.71 36.54
C ASP A 342 12.38 4.27 36.05
N TRP A 343 11.46 3.67 35.32
CA TRP A 343 11.61 2.32 34.83
C TRP A 343 12.87 2.14 33.96
N THR A 344 13.64 1.14 34.30
CA THR A 344 14.84 0.72 33.53
C THR A 344 14.88 -0.79 33.43
N VAL A 345 15.51 -1.27 32.37
CA VAL A 345 15.70 -2.72 32.17
C VAL A 345 16.73 -3.26 33.16
N ASP A 346 16.37 -4.32 33.91
CA ASP A 346 17.35 -5.06 34.73
C ASP A 346 18.33 -5.86 33.83
N ARG A 347 19.56 -5.37 33.74
CA ARG A 347 20.59 -6.02 32.94
C ARG A 347 20.93 -7.44 33.44
N ALA A 348 20.80 -7.70 34.74
CA ALA A 348 21.03 -9.04 35.26
C ALA A 348 19.98 -10.02 34.76
N ASP A 349 18.74 -9.56 34.60
CA ASP A 349 17.67 -10.36 34.04
C ASP A 349 17.87 -10.66 32.55
N VAL A 350 18.32 -9.64 31.78
CA VAL A 350 18.73 -9.83 30.37
C VAL A 350 19.83 -10.87 30.24
N ASN A 351 20.85 -10.79 31.06
CA ASN A 351 21.98 -11.75 31.09
C ASN A 351 21.45 -13.17 31.39
N ARG A 352 20.59 -13.33 32.40
CA ARG A 352 19.95 -14.62 32.72
C ARG A 352 19.14 -15.19 31.54
N ALA A 353 18.41 -14.36 30.81
CA ALA A 353 17.66 -14.80 29.65
C ALA A 353 18.55 -15.28 28.50
N VAL A 354 19.66 -14.60 28.24
CA VAL A 354 20.66 -15.03 27.26
C VAL A 354 21.33 -16.34 27.69
N GLU A 355 21.71 -16.49 28.96
CA GLU A 355 22.25 -17.76 29.47
C GLU A 355 21.26 -18.93 29.30
N LYS A 356 20.02 -18.72 29.72
CA LYS A 356 18.94 -19.72 29.59
C LYS A 356 18.72 -20.12 28.12
N MET A 357 18.81 -19.19 27.17
CA MET A 357 18.73 -19.51 25.74
C MET A 357 19.84 -20.47 25.32
N PHE A 358 21.10 -20.23 25.71
CA PHE A 358 22.22 -21.10 25.37
C PHE A 358 22.18 -22.46 26.08
N GLU A 359 21.54 -22.54 27.25
CA GLU A 359 21.28 -23.81 27.95
C GLU A 359 20.13 -24.61 27.34
N THR A 360 19.10 -23.91 26.85
CA THR A 360 17.86 -24.57 26.37
C THR A 360 17.96 -25.01 24.92
N TYR A 361 18.71 -24.26 24.08
CA TYR A 361 18.75 -24.46 22.63
C TYR A 361 20.15 -24.67 22.08
N ASN A 362 20.23 -25.33 20.93
CA ASN A 362 21.49 -25.40 20.16
C ASN A 362 21.67 -24.12 19.34
N VAL A 363 22.17 -23.05 19.99
CA VAL A 363 22.39 -21.76 19.34
C VAL A 363 23.53 -21.85 18.35
N LYS A 364 23.26 -21.65 17.05
CA LYS A 364 24.29 -21.59 15.99
C LYS A 364 24.92 -20.21 15.90
N MET A 365 24.10 -19.19 15.97
CA MET A 365 24.53 -17.79 15.84
C MET A 365 23.54 -16.87 16.56
N MET A 366 24.06 -15.88 17.28
CA MET A 366 23.30 -14.79 17.86
C MET A 366 23.89 -13.47 17.32
N TRP A 367 23.07 -12.66 16.66
CA TRP A 367 23.44 -11.32 16.23
C TRP A 367 22.88 -10.28 17.19
N CYS A 368 23.72 -9.35 17.62
CA CYS A 368 23.37 -8.35 18.63
C CYS A 368 23.60 -6.94 18.10
N ASP A 369 22.61 -6.06 18.30
CA ASP A 369 22.88 -4.63 18.28
C ASP A 369 23.70 -4.28 19.53
N PRO A 370 24.93 -3.71 19.38
CA PRO A 370 25.77 -3.36 20.52
C PRO A 370 25.31 -2.07 21.23
N SER A 371 24.37 -1.32 20.65
CA SER A 371 23.90 -0.05 21.22
C SER A 371 23.40 -0.28 22.66
N PHE A 372 23.86 0.55 23.59
CA PHE A 372 23.55 0.47 25.03
C PHE A 372 24.03 -0.81 25.76
N TYR A 373 24.32 -1.91 25.08
CA TYR A 373 24.74 -3.21 25.65
C TYR A 373 26.12 -3.66 25.21
N GLU A 374 26.98 -2.75 24.78
CA GLU A 374 28.30 -3.10 24.27
C GLU A 374 29.18 -3.94 25.26
N PRO A 375 29.24 -3.65 26.60
CA PRO A 375 29.96 -4.47 27.54
C PRO A 375 29.42 -5.89 27.65
N ASP A 376 28.07 -6.03 27.72
CA ASP A 376 27.39 -7.33 27.83
C ASP A 376 27.61 -8.17 26.57
N VAL A 377 27.45 -7.57 25.37
CA VAL A 377 27.71 -8.24 24.10
C VAL A 377 29.14 -8.71 23.94
N LEU A 378 30.11 -7.93 24.44
CA LEU A 378 31.51 -8.31 24.48
C LEU A 378 31.76 -9.52 25.41
N GLU A 379 31.10 -9.53 26.57
CA GLU A 379 31.20 -10.64 27.51
C GLU A 379 30.59 -11.92 26.92
N TRP A 380 29.38 -11.81 26.33
CA TRP A 380 28.74 -12.92 25.63
C TRP A 380 29.59 -13.45 24.48
N SER A 381 30.25 -12.57 23.70
CA SER A 381 31.15 -12.95 22.61
C SER A 381 32.41 -13.70 23.09
N LYS A 382 32.90 -13.38 24.30
CA LYS A 382 34.02 -14.11 24.94
C LYS A 382 33.56 -15.48 25.44
N ARG A 383 32.39 -15.54 26.09
CA ARG A 383 31.85 -16.77 26.69
C ARG A 383 31.42 -17.79 25.64
N TRP A 384 30.72 -17.35 24.59
CA TRP A 384 30.23 -18.20 23.50
C TRP A 384 30.93 -17.91 22.17
N ARG A 385 32.23 -18.03 22.15
CA ARG A 385 33.11 -17.73 21.01
C ARG A 385 32.54 -18.23 19.68
N ARG A 386 32.59 -17.39 18.62
CA ARG A 386 32.10 -17.64 17.26
C ARG A 386 30.57 -17.86 17.12
N ARG A 387 29.81 -17.75 18.20
CA ARG A 387 28.34 -17.86 18.17
C ARG A 387 27.63 -16.55 18.51
N VAL A 388 28.34 -15.52 18.91
CA VAL A 388 27.78 -14.18 19.15
C VAL A 388 28.56 -13.17 18.32
N GLU A 389 27.85 -12.42 17.48
CA GLU A 389 28.41 -11.39 16.60
C GLU A 389 27.73 -10.04 16.84
N ARG A 390 28.54 -8.97 16.78
CA ARG A 390 28.10 -7.58 16.91
C ARG A 390 27.69 -7.04 15.53
N ILE A 391 26.47 -6.56 15.40
CA ILE A 391 25.91 -5.98 14.18
C ILE A 391 25.46 -4.54 14.47
N PRO A 392 26.33 -3.53 14.27
CA PRO A 392 25.91 -2.13 14.43
C PRO A 392 24.76 -1.76 13.49
N PRO A 393 23.72 -1.04 13.96
CA PRO A 393 22.48 -0.78 13.23
C PRO A 393 22.62 0.36 12.21
N THR A 394 23.53 0.24 11.25
CA THR A 394 23.66 1.19 10.15
C THR A 394 22.68 0.87 9.04
N ASN A 395 22.12 1.89 8.38
CA ASN A 395 21.18 1.69 7.28
C ASN A 395 21.73 0.75 6.19
N HIS A 396 22.98 0.86 5.83
CA HIS A 396 23.63 0.00 4.85
C HIS A 396 23.61 -1.49 5.25
N ARG A 397 23.63 -1.82 6.53
CA ARG A 397 23.58 -3.20 7.03
C ARG A 397 22.16 -3.68 7.25
N ILE A 398 21.32 -2.85 7.86
CA ILE A 398 19.97 -3.25 8.26
C ILE A 398 19.02 -3.30 7.06
N ALA A 399 19.13 -2.41 6.07
CA ALA A 399 18.21 -2.40 4.94
C ALA A 399 18.19 -3.72 4.14
N PRO A 400 19.34 -4.30 3.74
CA PRO A 400 19.31 -5.62 3.05
C PRO A 400 18.73 -6.73 3.93
N LEU A 401 19.01 -6.73 5.24
CA LEU A 401 18.48 -7.72 6.19
C LEU A 401 16.96 -7.58 6.34
N ALA A 402 16.47 -6.34 6.40
CA ALA A 402 15.05 -6.05 6.50
C ALA A 402 14.29 -6.48 5.23
N GLN A 403 14.86 -6.23 4.06
CA GLN A 403 14.28 -6.68 2.78
C GLN A 403 14.26 -8.21 2.69
N GLN A 404 15.34 -8.88 3.08
CA GLN A 404 15.40 -10.33 3.11
C GLN A 404 14.38 -10.92 4.10
N PHE A 405 14.26 -10.35 5.30
CA PHE A 405 13.25 -10.73 6.28
C PHE A 405 11.84 -10.64 5.72
N LEU A 406 11.53 -9.55 5.02
CA LEU A 406 10.22 -9.36 4.40
C LEU A 406 9.97 -10.35 3.26
N ALA A 407 10.97 -10.61 2.42
CA ALA A 407 10.86 -11.60 1.35
C ALA A 407 10.60 -13.01 1.91
N ASP A 408 11.35 -13.40 2.95
CA ASP A 408 11.17 -14.70 3.61
C ASP A 408 9.80 -14.83 4.29
N MET A 409 9.27 -13.73 4.85
CA MET A 409 7.93 -13.68 5.44
C MET A 409 6.85 -13.88 4.36
N VAL A 410 6.95 -13.17 3.23
CA VAL A 410 6.03 -13.30 2.10
C VAL A 410 6.09 -14.69 1.47
N ALA A 411 7.29 -15.26 1.36
CA ALA A 411 7.51 -16.64 0.89
C ALA A 411 7.11 -17.71 1.91
N LYS A 412 6.67 -17.31 3.12
CA LYS A 412 6.34 -18.21 4.23
C LYS A 412 7.51 -19.11 4.68
N GLU A 413 8.75 -18.68 4.39
CA GLU A 413 9.95 -19.38 4.87
C GLU A 413 10.22 -19.13 6.36
N ILE A 414 9.73 -17.99 6.88
CA ILE A 414 9.72 -17.67 8.30
C ILE A 414 8.32 -17.23 8.75
N GLY A 415 8.02 -17.41 10.04
CA GLY A 415 6.74 -16.97 10.60
C GLY A 415 6.75 -17.00 12.13
N GLY A 416 5.96 -16.12 12.76
CA GLY A 416 5.81 -16.05 14.22
C GLY A 416 4.98 -17.20 14.78
N ASP A 417 5.24 -17.57 16.02
CA ASP A 417 4.54 -18.60 16.81
C ASP A 417 3.27 -18.09 17.49
N GLN A 418 2.58 -17.12 16.88
CA GLN A 418 1.38 -16.46 17.38
C GLN A 418 1.59 -15.55 18.63
N ASP A 419 2.82 -15.26 19.04
CA ASP A 419 3.07 -14.31 20.13
C ASP A 419 2.51 -12.91 19.77
N PRO A 420 1.56 -12.38 20.52
CA PRO A 420 0.93 -11.09 20.22
C PRO A 420 1.91 -9.92 20.34
N ARG A 421 2.99 -10.07 21.11
CA ARG A 421 4.03 -9.02 21.26
C ARG A 421 4.86 -8.91 19.99
N LEU A 422 5.28 -10.03 19.41
CA LEU A 422 6.00 -10.04 18.12
C LEU A 422 5.12 -9.44 17.01
N LYS A 423 3.86 -9.90 16.91
CA LYS A 423 2.88 -9.35 15.96
C LYS A 423 2.78 -7.83 16.08
N ARG A 424 2.59 -7.33 17.30
CA ARG A 424 2.45 -5.89 17.56
C ARG A 424 3.69 -5.11 17.09
N HIS A 425 4.91 -5.57 17.44
CA HIS A 425 6.14 -4.89 17.06
C HIS A 425 6.39 -4.91 15.54
N VAL A 426 6.07 -6.00 14.86
CA VAL A 426 6.20 -6.09 13.39
C VAL A 426 5.25 -5.14 12.69
N LEU A 427 3.97 -5.11 13.12
CA LEU A 427 2.92 -4.27 12.50
C LEU A 427 3.00 -2.78 12.91
N ASN A 428 3.77 -2.42 13.93
CA ASN A 428 4.02 -1.03 14.29
C ASN A 428 5.07 -0.35 13.41
N ALA A 429 5.84 -1.11 12.67
CA ALA A 429 6.95 -0.59 11.89
C ALA A 429 6.49 -0.02 10.55
N VAL A 430 7.08 1.12 10.16
CA VAL A 430 6.87 1.73 8.84
C VAL A 430 8.13 1.63 8.00
N ALA A 431 7.96 1.52 6.69
CA ALA A 431 9.05 1.44 5.73
C ALA A 431 9.85 2.76 5.65
N THR A 432 11.14 2.65 5.37
CA THR A 432 12.01 3.79 5.03
C THR A 432 12.30 3.82 3.54
N GLU A 433 12.80 4.96 3.03
CA GLU A 433 13.24 5.08 1.63
C GLU A 433 14.34 4.09 1.25
N ALA A 434 15.19 3.72 2.21
CA ALA A 434 16.26 2.73 2.02
C ALA A 434 15.77 1.27 2.02
N GLY A 435 14.44 1.02 2.16
CA GLY A 435 13.88 -0.33 2.24
C GLY A 435 14.10 -1.02 3.60
N SER A 436 14.44 -0.26 4.65
CA SER A 436 14.49 -0.69 6.04
C SER A 436 13.19 -0.33 6.76
N PHE A 437 13.18 -0.38 8.07
CA PHE A 437 12.05 -0.03 8.92
C PHE A 437 12.41 1.00 9.99
N ARG A 438 11.41 1.71 10.49
CA ARG A 438 11.53 2.66 11.60
C ARG A 438 10.20 2.77 12.36
N LYS A 439 10.21 3.42 13.52
CA LYS A 439 8.99 3.89 14.18
C LYS A 439 8.31 4.97 13.34
N GLU A 440 7.00 5.05 13.38
CA GLU A 440 6.24 6.12 12.72
C GLU A 440 6.75 7.51 13.11
N LYS A 441 6.99 7.71 14.42
CA LYS A 441 7.60 8.93 15.00
C LYS A 441 8.67 8.54 16.00
N LYS A 442 9.72 9.36 16.17
CA LYS A 442 10.84 9.08 17.05
C LYS A 442 10.43 8.72 18.50
N ASN A 443 9.43 9.39 19.04
CA ASN A 443 8.92 9.17 20.40
C ASN A 443 7.58 8.40 20.41
N SER A 444 7.33 7.56 19.39
CA SER A 444 6.12 6.76 19.33
C SER A 444 6.08 5.74 20.47
N PRO A 445 4.95 5.58 21.17
CA PRO A 445 4.74 4.50 22.13
C PRO A 445 4.69 3.12 21.44
N ARG A 446 4.50 3.11 20.10
CA ARG A 446 4.48 1.89 19.30
C ARG A 446 5.89 1.36 19.13
N LYS A 447 6.22 0.31 19.87
CA LYS A 447 7.53 -0.33 19.88
C LYS A 447 7.72 -1.21 18.65
N ILE A 448 8.98 -1.33 18.17
CA ILE A 448 9.37 -2.14 17.00
C ILE A 448 10.60 -3.02 17.29
N ASP A 449 11.08 -3.03 18.50
CA ASP A 449 12.37 -3.61 18.90
C ASP A 449 12.42 -5.14 18.69
N LEU A 450 11.30 -5.86 18.90
CA LEU A 450 11.22 -7.29 18.56
C LEU A 450 11.30 -7.55 17.03
N LEU A 451 10.88 -6.60 16.18
CA LEU A 451 11.14 -6.69 14.75
C LEU A 451 12.65 -6.57 14.47
N ALA A 452 13.36 -5.64 15.13
CA ALA A 452 14.79 -5.51 14.97
C ALA A 452 15.50 -6.82 15.39
N CYS A 453 15.12 -7.41 16.51
CA CYS A 453 15.60 -8.72 16.93
C CYS A 453 15.32 -9.82 15.88
N ALA A 454 14.11 -9.88 15.34
CA ALA A 454 13.71 -10.89 14.36
C ALA A 454 14.50 -10.75 13.04
N VAL A 455 14.74 -9.51 12.59
CA VAL A 455 15.55 -9.21 11.40
C VAL A 455 17.00 -9.66 11.60
N LEU A 456 17.58 -9.39 12.79
CA LEU A 456 18.94 -9.86 13.14
C LEU A 456 18.99 -11.39 13.22
N ALA A 457 18.00 -12.05 13.83
CA ALA A 457 17.92 -13.50 13.92
C ALA A 457 17.83 -14.16 12.53
N ASN A 458 17.04 -13.59 11.62
CA ASN A 458 16.93 -14.09 10.24
C ASN A 458 18.23 -13.88 9.45
N GLY A 459 18.90 -12.73 9.60
CA GLY A 459 20.23 -12.50 9.04
C GLY A 459 21.26 -13.53 9.51
N ALA A 460 21.27 -13.84 10.80
CA ALA A 460 22.12 -14.88 11.36
C ALA A 460 21.80 -16.29 10.79
N ARG A 461 20.52 -16.58 10.55
CA ARG A 461 20.06 -17.83 9.92
C ARG A 461 20.61 -17.97 8.49
N HIS A 462 20.52 -16.94 7.66
CA HIS A 462 21.08 -16.94 6.30
C HIS A 462 22.59 -17.09 6.31
N ALA A 463 23.31 -16.31 7.13
CA ALA A 463 24.77 -16.41 7.27
C ALA A 463 25.23 -17.82 7.68
N THR A 464 24.43 -18.54 8.47
CA THR A 464 24.74 -19.90 8.92
C THR A 464 24.51 -20.92 7.79
N LYS A 465 23.47 -20.74 6.96
CA LYS A 465 23.18 -21.60 5.79
C LYS A 465 24.29 -21.44 4.73
N ASP A 466 24.73 -20.24 4.44
CA ASP A 466 25.78 -19.95 3.46
C ASP A 466 27.15 -20.55 3.87
N ARG A 467 27.48 -20.51 5.16
CA ARG A 467 28.70 -21.15 5.67
C ARG A 467 28.70 -22.68 5.45
N LYS A 468 27.55 -23.34 5.61
CA LYS A 468 27.41 -24.77 5.31
C LYS A 468 27.65 -25.08 3.83
N GLN A 469 27.04 -24.31 2.92
CA GLN A 469 27.18 -24.52 1.48
C GLN A 469 28.64 -24.34 1.00
N ASN A 470 29.33 -23.32 1.50
CA ASN A 470 30.73 -23.07 1.16
C ASN A 470 31.69 -24.17 1.70
N THR A 471 31.39 -24.77 2.84
CA THR A 471 32.17 -25.89 3.40
C THR A 471 31.96 -27.17 2.60
N THR A 472 30.75 -27.44 2.17
CA THR A 472 30.40 -28.60 1.33
C THR A 472 31.03 -28.48 -0.08
N ARG A 473 31.01 -27.28 -0.69
CA ARG A 473 31.70 -27.05 -1.98
C ARG A 473 33.22 -27.24 -1.90
N ARG A 474 33.87 -26.86 -0.80
CA ARG A 474 35.31 -27.12 -0.58
C ARG A 474 35.65 -28.58 -0.35
N ALA A 475 34.74 -29.36 0.27
CA ALA A 475 34.92 -30.80 0.47
C ALA A 475 34.69 -31.63 -0.82
N THR A 476 34.00 -31.08 -1.82
CA THR A 476 33.73 -31.76 -3.11
C THR A 476 34.84 -31.48 -4.16
N ILE A 477 35.76 -30.57 -3.87
CA ILE A 477 36.89 -30.17 -4.74
C ILE A 477 38.24 -30.79 -4.25
N LEU A 478 38.24 -31.53 -3.15
CA LEU A 478 39.35 -32.35 -2.64
C LEU A 478 39.08 -33.84 -2.88
#